data_4b4be4dabc658819571a1f6dcd9844a0
#
_entry.id   4b4be4dabc658819571a1f6dcd9844a0
#
_cell.length_a   1.000
_cell.length_b   1.000
_cell.length_c   1.000
_cell.angle_alpha   90.00
_cell.angle_beta   90.00
_cell.angle_gamma   90.00
#
_symmetry.space_group_name_H-M   'P 1'
#
loop_
_entity.id
_entity.type
_entity.pdbx_description
1 polymer ?
#
loop_
_entity_poly.entity_id
_entity_poly.type
_entity_poly.pdbx_seq_one_letter_code
_entity_poly.pdbx_strand_id
1 'polypeptide(L)'
;MSWGHSPKPSSRHSSDPSPHQSNADGDLSGELKVQIRWLIRRDMPEVLEIERASFEQPWTEEEFLGYLRQRNCIGMVAEHNQRIVGFMIYELHKARLQLLNFATSVDFRRLGVGLQMVAKLVDKLSQQRRQEILLEVRESNLEAQLFFKAQDFRAVRVLRTHYDDTTEDAYVMRYRLYETAADTIPFQPQNRIDFYNDAA
;
A
#
# COMPACT_ATOMS: atom_id res chain seq x y z
N MET A 1 12.07 74.90 -24.42
CA MET A 1 11.40 75.87 -23.51
C MET A 1 10.87 75.04 -22.37
N SER A 2 11.61 74.90 -21.29
CA SER A 2 11.67 75.78 -20.16
C SER A 2 10.54 75.49 -19.16
N TRP A 3 10.98 75.03 -18.01
CA TRP A 3 10.70 75.25 -16.59
C TRP A 3 9.60 74.34 -15.96
N GLY A 4 9.71 73.80 -14.76
CA GLY A 4 10.69 73.93 -13.67
C GLY A 4 10.07 73.41 -12.38
N HIS A 5 10.98 72.91 -11.54
CA HIS A 5 11.00 72.93 -10.07
C HIS A 5 10.06 72.10 -9.21
N SER A 6 10.73 71.23 -8.44
CA SER A 6 10.41 70.61 -7.16
C SER A 6 10.00 71.60 -6.06
N PRO A 7 9.49 71.18 -4.85
CA PRO A 7 10.25 70.32 -3.93
C PRO A 7 9.44 69.34 -3.07
N LYS A 8 10.19 68.42 -2.39
CA LYS A 8 9.80 67.58 -1.26
C LYS A 8 9.42 68.42 0.01
N PRO A 9 8.68 67.83 0.98
CA PRO A 9 9.40 67.18 2.06
C PRO A 9 8.79 65.90 2.65
N SER A 10 9.68 65.06 3.10
CA SER A 10 9.76 64.09 4.17
C SER A 10 8.58 64.00 5.17
N SER A 11 8.13 62.75 5.41
CA SER A 11 7.93 62.26 6.77
C SER A 11 8.02 60.73 6.79
N ARG A 12 8.89 60.24 7.67
CA ARG A 12 9.13 58.84 8.04
C ARG A 12 7.88 58.27 8.68
N HIS A 13 7.46 57.05 8.29
CA HIS A 13 6.86 56.13 9.23
C HIS A 13 7.35 54.72 8.85
N SER A 14 8.13 54.19 9.74
CA SER A 14 8.51 52.79 9.88
C SER A 14 7.24 51.97 10.11
N SER A 15 7.07 50.94 9.30
CA SER A 15 6.15 49.87 9.61
C SER A 15 6.89 48.59 9.29
N ASP A 16 7.24 47.83 10.35
CA ASP A 16 7.83 46.53 10.32
C ASP A 16 7.02 45.56 9.45
N PRO A 17 7.67 44.69 8.69
CA PRO A 17 6.98 43.54 8.10
C PRO A 17 6.71 42.51 9.20
N SER A 18 5.45 42.27 9.47
CA SER A 18 5.01 41.15 10.27
C SER A 18 5.56 39.85 9.71
N PRO A 19 6.06 38.93 10.54
CA PRO A 19 6.52 37.63 10.08
C PRO A 19 5.32 36.83 9.58
N HIS A 20 5.41 36.35 8.33
CA HIS A 20 4.54 35.31 7.82
C HIS A 20 4.58 34.14 8.80
N GLN A 21 3.51 33.91 9.50
CA GLN A 21 3.26 32.68 10.22
C GLN A 21 3.15 31.57 9.15
N SER A 22 4.22 30.85 8.98
CA SER A 22 4.18 29.52 8.38
C SER A 22 3.33 28.66 9.31
N ASN A 23 2.14 28.32 8.88
CA ASN A 23 1.34 27.26 9.49
C ASN A 23 2.09 25.94 9.34
N ALA A 24 2.99 25.71 10.26
CA ALA A 24 3.51 24.39 10.55
C ALA A 24 2.50 23.72 11.48
N ASP A 25 1.35 23.31 10.94
CA ASP A 25 0.57 22.25 11.55
C ASP A 25 1.40 20.96 11.41
N GLY A 26 2.32 20.79 12.33
CA GLY A 26 3.02 19.52 12.54
C GLY A 26 2.00 18.50 13.00
N ASP A 27 1.54 17.68 12.08
CA ASP A 27 0.86 16.43 12.39
C ASP A 27 1.78 15.60 13.28
N LEU A 28 1.44 15.49 14.55
CA LEU A 28 2.17 14.72 15.57
C LEU A 28 2.01 13.20 15.41
N SER A 29 1.37 12.73 14.32
CA SER A 29 1.09 11.30 14.11
C SER A 29 2.27 10.52 13.53
N GLY A 30 3.34 11.15 13.09
CA GLY A 30 4.51 10.45 12.51
C GLY A 30 4.22 9.66 11.22
N GLU A 31 3.00 9.73 10.70
CA GLU A 31 2.60 9.06 9.46
C GLU A 31 2.97 9.89 8.24
N LEU A 32 3.69 9.24 7.32
CA LEU A 32 4.06 9.85 6.06
C LEU A 32 2.84 9.92 5.13
N LYS A 33 2.40 11.09 4.70
CA LYS A 33 1.33 11.23 3.71
C LYS A 33 1.83 10.88 2.31
N VAL A 34 1.13 9.97 1.63
CA VAL A 34 1.43 9.55 0.25
C VAL A 34 0.26 9.82 -0.67
N GLN A 35 0.57 10.12 -1.93
CA GLN A 35 -0.42 10.15 -3.00
C GLN A 35 -0.50 8.77 -3.66
N ILE A 36 -1.68 8.13 -3.63
CA ILE A 36 -1.88 6.83 -4.27
C ILE A 36 -2.58 7.05 -5.61
N ARG A 37 -1.88 6.68 -6.69
CA ARG A 37 -2.31 6.86 -8.08
C ARG A 37 -2.08 5.62 -8.93
N TRP A 38 -2.58 5.65 -10.14
CA TRP A 38 -2.32 4.60 -11.13
C TRP A 38 -0.83 4.48 -11.42
N LEU A 39 -0.35 3.23 -11.52
CA LEU A 39 0.98 2.92 -12.01
C LEU A 39 1.06 3.24 -13.51
N ILE A 40 2.04 3.99 -13.92
CA ILE A 40 2.32 4.32 -15.32
C ILE A 40 3.73 3.83 -15.69
N ARG A 41 4.00 3.75 -16.99
CA ARG A 41 5.25 3.15 -17.48
C ARG A 41 6.52 3.76 -16.90
N ARG A 42 6.54 5.06 -16.65
CA ARG A 42 7.72 5.74 -16.09
C ARG A 42 8.02 5.34 -14.64
N ASP A 43 7.06 4.79 -13.91
CA ASP A 43 7.23 4.37 -12.52
C ASP A 43 7.93 3.00 -12.42
N MET A 44 7.97 2.24 -13.52
CA MET A 44 8.44 0.86 -13.53
C MET A 44 9.86 0.67 -12.98
N PRO A 45 10.84 1.55 -13.27
CA PRO A 45 12.19 1.39 -12.70
C PRO A 45 12.18 1.39 -11.16
N GLU A 46 11.48 2.32 -10.52
CA GLU A 46 11.39 2.40 -9.07
C GLU A 46 10.56 1.25 -8.47
N VAL A 47 9.48 0.83 -9.14
CA VAL A 47 8.69 -0.34 -8.76
C VAL A 47 9.55 -1.60 -8.75
N LEU A 48 10.35 -1.84 -9.79
CA LEU A 48 11.26 -2.99 -9.87
C LEU A 48 12.38 -2.93 -8.82
N GLU A 49 12.82 -1.75 -8.44
CA GLU A 49 13.80 -1.58 -7.35
C GLU A 49 13.18 -2.00 -6.00
N ILE A 50 11.96 -1.53 -5.71
CA ILE A 50 11.22 -1.90 -4.50
C ILE A 50 10.95 -3.42 -4.48
N GLU A 51 10.54 -3.98 -5.61
CA GLU A 51 10.27 -5.40 -5.78
C GLU A 51 11.49 -6.24 -5.41
N ARG A 52 12.65 -5.97 -6.05
CA ARG A 52 13.91 -6.68 -5.80
C ARG A 52 14.39 -6.57 -4.35
N ALA A 53 14.12 -5.43 -3.71
CA ALA A 53 14.49 -5.21 -2.31
C ALA A 53 13.51 -5.88 -1.31
N SER A 54 12.33 -6.31 -1.77
CA SER A 54 11.26 -6.80 -0.91
C SER A 54 11.04 -8.30 -0.98
N PHE A 55 11.40 -8.95 -2.09
CA PHE A 55 11.09 -10.35 -2.33
C PHE A 55 12.34 -11.16 -2.74
N GLU A 56 12.41 -12.40 -2.26
CA GLU A 56 13.46 -13.35 -2.65
C GLU A 56 13.33 -13.79 -4.12
N GLN A 57 12.08 -13.90 -4.60
CA GLN A 57 11.73 -14.18 -5.98
C GLN A 57 10.96 -12.99 -6.56
N PRO A 58 11.68 -11.92 -6.95
CA PRO A 58 11.04 -10.71 -7.45
C PRO A 58 10.50 -10.93 -8.87
N TRP A 59 9.33 -10.36 -9.14
CA TRP A 59 8.81 -10.31 -10.49
C TRP A 59 9.74 -9.52 -11.41
N THR A 60 9.91 -10.04 -12.62
CA THR A 60 10.59 -9.34 -13.70
C THR A 60 9.71 -8.25 -14.31
N GLU A 61 10.28 -7.31 -15.06
CA GLU A 61 9.51 -6.32 -15.80
C GLU A 61 8.53 -6.97 -16.78
N GLU A 62 8.92 -8.08 -17.40
CA GLU A 62 8.07 -8.81 -18.34
C GLU A 62 6.82 -9.39 -17.64
N GLU A 63 6.97 -9.95 -16.45
CA GLU A 63 5.85 -10.43 -15.64
C GLU A 63 4.93 -9.30 -15.22
N PHE A 64 5.46 -8.19 -14.70
CA PHE A 64 4.66 -7.00 -14.41
C PHE A 64 3.85 -6.54 -15.63
N LEU A 65 4.50 -6.41 -16.78
CA LEU A 65 3.83 -6.01 -18.03
C LEU A 65 2.83 -7.06 -18.49
N GLY A 66 3.10 -8.36 -18.28
CA GLY A 66 2.18 -9.46 -18.56
C GLY A 66 0.86 -9.32 -17.79
N TYR A 67 0.95 -9.07 -16.48
CA TYR A 67 -0.24 -8.81 -15.66
C TYR A 67 -0.94 -7.51 -16.03
N LEU A 68 -0.22 -6.39 -16.17
CA LEU A 68 -0.79 -5.08 -16.44
C LEU A 68 -1.44 -4.94 -17.83
N ARG A 69 -1.15 -5.83 -18.78
CA ARG A 69 -1.86 -5.92 -20.07
C ARG A 69 -3.24 -6.56 -19.96
N GLN A 70 -3.52 -7.26 -18.89
CA GLN A 70 -4.83 -7.88 -18.67
C GLN A 70 -5.85 -6.80 -18.30
N ARG A 71 -7.04 -6.84 -18.90
CA ARG A 71 -8.09 -5.83 -18.70
C ARG A 71 -8.61 -5.74 -17.26
N ASN A 72 -8.51 -6.82 -16.52
CA ASN A 72 -8.96 -6.92 -15.13
C ASN A 72 -7.82 -6.67 -14.12
N CYS A 73 -6.59 -6.44 -14.56
CA CYS A 73 -5.44 -6.20 -13.69
C CYS A 73 -5.15 -4.70 -13.57
N ILE A 74 -4.89 -4.26 -12.36
CA ILE A 74 -4.67 -2.85 -12.01
C ILE A 74 -3.40 -2.73 -11.19
N GLY A 75 -2.53 -1.80 -11.61
CA GLY A 75 -1.39 -1.36 -10.85
C GLY A 75 -1.61 0.03 -10.23
N MET A 76 -1.24 0.18 -8.97
CA MET A 76 -1.19 1.48 -8.29
C MET A 76 0.15 1.65 -7.59
N VAL A 77 0.57 2.90 -7.45
CA VAL A 77 1.78 3.30 -6.73
C VAL A 77 1.44 4.29 -5.63
N ALA A 78 2.22 4.25 -4.56
CA ALA A 78 2.26 5.27 -3.52
C ALA A 78 3.45 6.19 -3.80
N GLU A 79 3.18 7.47 -4.00
CA GLU A 79 4.18 8.49 -4.31
C GLU A 79 4.33 9.47 -3.14
N HIS A 80 5.57 9.75 -2.78
CA HIS A 80 5.93 10.78 -1.81
C HIS A 80 7.09 11.62 -2.36
N ASN A 81 6.91 12.94 -2.44
CA ASN A 81 7.93 13.87 -2.97
C ASN A 81 8.50 13.42 -4.33
N GLN A 82 7.61 13.04 -5.26
CA GLN A 82 7.95 12.59 -6.62
C GLN A 82 8.76 11.27 -6.69
N ARG A 83 8.85 10.53 -5.58
CA ARG A 83 9.46 9.18 -5.51
C ARG A 83 8.38 8.14 -5.27
N ILE A 84 8.53 6.99 -5.90
CA ILE A 84 7.68 5.84 -5.62
C ILE A 84 8.18 5.16 -4.35
N VAL A 85 7.32 5.11 -3.34
CA VAL A 85 7.63 4.55 -2.02
C VAL A 85 6.86 3.26 -1.71
N GLY A 86 6.01 2.83 -2.63
CA GLY A 86 5.28 1.56 -2.55
C GLY A 86 4.44 1.32 -3.80
N PHE A 87 4.02 0.08 -3.99
CA PHE A 87 3.14 -0.28 -5.10
C PHE A 87 2.24 -1.46 -4.72
N MET A 88 1.16 -1.63 -5.48
CA MET A 88 0.27 -2.79 -5.41
C MET A 88 -0.26 -3.15 -6.79
N ILE A 89 -0.38 -4.45 -7.04
CA ILE A 89 -1.00 -5.03 -8.23
C ILE A 89 -2.16 -5.90 -7.78
N TYR A 90 -3.33 -5.69 -8.34
CA TYR A 90 -4.52 -6.48 -8.02
C TYR A 90 -5.41 -6.75 -9.22
N GLU A 91 -6.15 -7.83 -9.17
CA GLU A 91 -7.13 -8.21 -10.18
C GLU A 91 -8.56 -7.94 -9.73
N LEU A 92 -9.37 -7.54 -10.69
CA LEU A 92 -10.81 -7.33 -10.56
C LEU A 92 -11.56 -8.60 -10.97
N HIS A 93 -12.13 -9.31 -9.99
CA HIS A 93 -13.07 -10.39 -10.22
C HIS A 93 -14.52 -9.91 -10.00
N LYS A 94 -15.49 -10.73 -10.33
CA LYS A 94 -16.94 -10.38 -10.26
C LYS A 94 -17.36 -9.92 -8.86
N ALA A 95 -16.93 -10.62 -7.80
CA ALA A 95 -17.35 -10.37 -6.42
C ALA A 95 -16.21 -9.94 -5.50
N ARG A 96 -14.94 -10.00 -5.95
CA ARG A 96 -13.76 -9.79 -5.12
C ARG A 96 -12.65 -9.05 -5.86
N LEU A 97 -11.72 -8.51 -5.09
CA LEU A 97 -10.39 -8.10 -5.53
C LEU A 97 -9.39 -9.19 -5.12
N GLN A 98 -8.46 -9.55 -6.01
CA GLN A 98 -7.33 -10.43 -5.67
C GLN A 98 -6.06 -9.58 -5.66
N LEU A 99 -5.49 -9.36 -4.49
CA LEU A 99 -4.20 -8.68 -4.37
C LEU A 99 -3.10 -9.67 -4.75
N LEU A 100 -2.34 -9.34 -5.80
CA LEU A 100 -1.31 -10.21 -6.37
C LEU A 100 0.08 -9.87 -5.85
N ASN A 101 0.38 -8.56 -5.75
CA ASN A 101 1.67 -8.08 -5.31
C ASN A 101 1.49 -6.77 -4.53
N PHE A 102 2.27 -6.61 -3.45
CA PHE A 102 2.17 -5.47 -2.55
C PHE A 102 3.50 -5.27 -1.82
N ALA A 103 4.12 -4.13 -2.03
CA ALA A 103 5.36 -3.80 -1.34
C ALA A 103 5.48 -2.32 -1.00
N THR A 104 6.21 -2.05 0.07
CA THR A 104 6.65 -0.72 0.48
C THR A 104 8.18 -0.70 0.49
N SER A 105 8.76 0.35 -0.07
CA SER A 105 10.21 0.57 -0.05
C SER A 105 10.75 0.44 1.38
N VAL A 106 11.87 -0.23 1.53
CA VAL A 106 12.49 -0.54 2.84
C VAL A 106 12.64 0.70 3.69
N ASP A 107 13.11 1.82 3.10
CA ASP A 107 13.33 3.08 3.78
C ASP A 107 12.03 3.76 4.27
N PHE A 108 10.89 3.36 3.72
CA PHE A 108 9.57 3.92 4.01
C PHE A 108 8.63 2.97 4.74
N ARG A 109 9.16 1.82 5.22
CA ARG A 109 8.40 0.90 6.08
C ARG A 109 8.12 1.53 7.44
N ARG A 110 7.03 1.11 8.07
CA ARG A 110 6.59 1.58 9.40
C ARG A 110 6.23 3.07 9.48
N LEU A 111 6.16 3.77 8.35
CA LEU A 111 5.74 5.17 8.25
C LEU A 111 4.27 5.33 7.76
N GLY A 112 3.45 4.28 7.83
CA GLY A 112 2.03 4.32 7.47
C GLY A 112 1.75 4.20 5.96
N VAL A 113 2.75 4.04 5.09
CA VAL A 113 2.55 3.93 3.63
C VAL A 113 1.67 2.73 3.28
N GLY A 114 2.01 1.54 3.79
CA GLY A 114 1.24 0.32 3.54
C GLY A 114 -0.21 0.44 4.05
N LEU A 115 -0.43 1.08 5.19
CA LEU A 115 -1.76 1.34 5.75
C LEU A 115 -2.62 2.15 4.78
N GLN A 116 -2.09 3.26 4.25
CA GLN A 116 -2.79 4.10 3.29
C GLN A 116 -3.09 3.36 1.98
N MET A 117 -2.18 2.47 1.53
CA MET A 117 -2.40 1.63 0.34
C MET A 117 -3.54 0.63 0.56
N VAL A 118 -3.59 -0.05 1.71
CA VAL A 118 -4.70 -0.97 2.06
C VAL A 118 -6.02 -0.20 2.17
N ALA A 119 -6.04 0.94 2.85
CA ALA A 119 -7.23 1.80 2.93
C ALA A 119 -7.74 2.18 1.53
N LYS A 120 -6.84 2.53 0.61
CA LYS A 120 -7.19 2.82 -0.79
C LYS A 120 -7.79 1.61 -1.52
N LEU A 121 -7.28 0.40 -1.25
CA LEU A 121 -7.81 -0.83 -1.83
C LEU A 121 -9.21 -1.14 -1.29
N VAL A 122 -9.45 -0.92 -0.01
CA VAL A 122 -10.78 -1.05 0.63
C VAL A 122 -11.78 -0.05 0.05
N ASP A 123 -11.37 1.21 -0.17
CA ASP A 123 -12.20 2.20 -0.88
C ASP A 123 -12.60 1.72 -2.27
N LYS A 124 -11.65 1.12 -3.01
CA LYS A 124 -11.93 0.55 -4.34
C LYS A 124 -12.91 -0.62 -4.28
N LEU A 125 -12.82 -1.45 -3.26
CA LEU A 125 -13.76 -2.54 -3.04
C LEU A 125 -15.19 -2.03 -2.97
N SER A 126 -15.44 -1.04 -2.13
CA SER A 126 -16.74 -0.38 -1.94
C SER A 126 -17.26 0.27 -3.23
N GLN A 127 -16.43 1.11 -3.87
CA GLN A 127 -16.80 1.83 -5.10
C GLN A 127 -17.17 0.88 -6.27
N GLN A 128 -16.58 -0.30 -6.32
CA GLN A 128 -16.75 -1.25 -7.41
C GLN A 128 -17.81 -2.34 -7.12
N ARG A 129 -18.59 -2.17 -6.04
CA ARG A 129 -19.65 -3.12 -5.63
C ARG A 129 -19.14 -4.55 -5.42
N ARG A 130 -17.91 -4.69 -4.96
CA ARG A 130 -17.30 -5.95 -4.54
C ARG A 130 -17.36 -6.06 -3.02
N GLN A 131 -17.22 -7.26 -2.50
CA GLN A 131 -17.47 -7.52 -1.07
C GLN A 131 -16.22 -7.93 -0.31
N GLU A 132 -15.20 -8.45 -1.00
CA GLU A 132 -14.02 -9.00 -0.35
C GLU A 132 -12.73 -8.74 -1.11
N ILE A 133 -11.63 -8.71 -0.37
CA ILE A 133 -10.27 -8.71 -0.89
C ILE A 133 -9.62 -10.01 -0.43
N LEU A 134 -9.00 -10.74 -1.36
CA LEU A 134 -8.17 -11.90 -1.07
C LEU A 134 -6.71 -11.60 -1.40
N LEU A 135 -5.84 -12.22 -0.64
CA LEU A 135 -4.39 -12.23 -0.89
C LEU A 135 -3.78 -13.54 -0.39
N GLU A 136 -2.59 -13.86 -0.86
CA GLU A 136 -1.83 -15.02 -0.46
C GLU A 136 -0.51 -14.57 0.16
N VAL A 137 -0.16 -15.13 1.32
CA VAL A 137 1.05 -14.81 2.06
C VAL A 137 1.79 -16.09 2.38
N ARG A 138 3.11 -16.10 2.14
CA ARG A 138 3.98 -17.22 2.53
C ARG A 138 3.88 -17.51 4.03
N GLU A 139 3.94 -18.78 4.40
CA GLU A 139 3.93 -19.20 5.80
C GLU A 139 5.07 -18.57 6.61
N SER A 140 6.25 -18.40 6.01
CA SER A 140 7.41 -17.75 6.63
C SER A 140 7.28 -16.25 6.77
N ASN A 141 6.44 -15.58 5.97
CA ASN A 141 6.30 -14.12 5.99
C ASN A 141 5.38 -13.62 7.12
N LEU A 142 5.85 -13.80 8.36
CA LEU A 142 5.10 -13.38 9.56
C LEU A 142 4.83 -11.86 9.58
N GLU A 143 5.74 -11.05 9.05
CA GLU A 143 5.56 -9.58 9.03
C GLU A 143 4.33 -9.20 8.20
N ALA A 144 4.19 -9.75 6.99
CA ALA A 144 3.02 -9.51 6.14
C ALA A 144 1.73 -10.06 6.78
N GLN A 145 1.78 -11.25 7.37
CA GLN A 145 0.62 -11.84 8.05
C GLN A 145 0.12 -10.93 9.18
N LEU A 146 1.02 -10.44 10.03
CA LEU A 146 0.67 -9.55 11.14
C LEU A 146 0.19 -8.18 10.62
N PHE A 147 0.81 -7.66 9.58
CA PHE A 147 0.39 -6.41 8.95
C PHE A 147 -1.05 -6.51 8.44
N PHE A 148 -1.37 -7.52 7.62
CA PHE A 148 -2.72 -7.68 7.08
C PHE A 148 -3.74 -8.03 8.17
N LYS A 149 -3.35 -8.84 9.16
CA LYS A 149 -4.21 -9.12 10.33
C LYS A 149 -4.60 -7.83 11.08
N ALA A 150 -3.68 -6.90 11.25
CA ALA A 150 -3.95 -5.59 11.86
C ALA A 150 -4.87 -4.70 11.01
N GLN A 151 -5.08 -5.03 9.73
CA GLN A 151 -6.02 -4.40 8.80
C GLN A 151 -7.30 -5.23 8.60
N ASP A 152 -7.70 -6.01 9.59
CA ASP A 152 -8.91 -6.85 9.62
C ASP A 152 -8.95 -7.97 8.56
N PHE A 153 -7.80 -8.31 7.95
CA PHE A 153 -7.73 -9.53 7.16
C PHE A 153 -7.65 -10.76 8.07
N ARG A 154 -8.38 -11.81 7.72
CA ARG A 154 -8.39 -13.09 8.44
C ARG A 154 -7.91 -14.21 7.53
N ALA A 155 -7.07 -15.10 8.05
CA ALA A 155 -6.71 -16.32 7.35
C ALA A 155 -7.97 -17.21 7.21
N VAL A 156 -8.27 -17.60 5.98
CA VAL A 156 -9.48 -18.39 5.67
C VAL A 156 -9.16 -19.74 5.03
N ARG A 157 -7.93 -19.94 4.57
CA ARG A 157 -7.50 -21.21 3.97
C ARG A 157 -5.98 -21.30 3.97
N VAL A 158 -5.46 -22.52 4.00
CA VAL A 158 -4.06 -22.85 3.74
C VAL A 158 -3.97 -23.56 2.39
N LEU A 159 -3.07 -23.11 1.54
CA LEU A 159 -2.68 -23.78 0.30
C LEU A 159 -1.38 -24.53 0.56
N ARG A 160 -1.44 -25.83 0.53
CA ARG A 160 -0.28 -26.68 0.81
C ARG A 160 0.68 -26.72 -0.36
N THR A 161 1.98 -26.61 -0.08
CA THR A 161 3.06 -26.70 -1.09
C THR A 161 2.75 -25.79 -2.29
N HIS A 162 2.43 -24.54 -1.99
CA HIS A 162 1.88 -23.59 -2.96
C HIS A 162 2.94 -22.96 -3.87
N TYR A 163 4.13 -22.79 -3.34
CA TYR A 163 5.22 -22.13 -4.06
C TYR A 163 6.13 -23.15 -4.72
N ASP A 164 6.37 -22.99 -6.05
CA ASP A 164 7.18 -23.92 -6.84
C ASP A 164 8.66 -23.90 -6.44
N ASP A 165 9.13 -22.77 -5.88
CA ASP A 165 10.51 -22.56 -5.45
C ASP A 165 10.84 -23.22 -4.10
N THR A 166 9.80 -23.50 -3.30
CA THR A 166 9.91 -24.09 -1.97
C THR A 166 8.77 -25.07 -1.72
N THR A 167 8.88 -25.88 -0.65
CA THR A 167 7.73 -26.70 -0.18
C THR A 167 6.82 -25.91 0.76
N GLU A 168 6.90 -24.58 0.71
CA GLU A 168 6.21 -23.69 1.64
C GLU A 168 4.73 -23.57 1.35
N ASP A 169 3.95 -23.49 2.41
CA ASP A 169 2.51 -23.25 2.34
C ASP A 169 2.20 -21.76 2.14
N ALA A 170 1.00 -21.46 1.62
CA ALA A 170 0.46 -20.10 1.61
C ALA A 170 -0.78 -20.00 2.47
N TYR A 171 -0.89 -18.91 3.22
CA TYR A 171 -2.13 -18.53 3.87
C TYR A 171 -2.94 -17.63 2.93
N VAL A 172 -4.17 -18.03 2.61
CA VAL A 172 -5.13 -17.15 1.97
C VAL A 172 -5.76 -16.29 3.05
N MET A 173 -5.52 -14.97 2.98
CA MET A 173 -6.11 -14.00 3.87
C MET A 173 -7.22 -13.23 3.16
N ARG A 174 -8.29 -12.92 3.91
CA ARG A 174 -9.50 -12.28 3.40
C ARG A 174 -9.88 -11.09 4.25
N TYR A 175 -10.14 -9.96 3.61
CA TYR A 175 -10.88 -8.83 4.15
C TYR A 175 -12.30 -8.84 3.59
N ARG A 176 -13.31 -8.53 4.41
CA ARG A 176 -14.72 -8.39 4.00
C ARG A 176 -15.31 -7.08 4.48
N LEU A 177 -16.04 -6.40 3.57
CA LEU A 177 -16.75 -5.16 3.90
C LEU A 177 -17.85 -5.36 4.96
N TYR A 178 -18.52 -6.52 4.90
CA TYR A 178 -19.59 -6.88 5.83
C TYR A 178 -19.33 -8.30 6.31
N GLU A 179 -19.19 -8.47 7.62
CA GLU A 179 -19.08 -9.79 8.22
C GLU A 179 -20.43 -10.51 8.16
N THR A 180 -20.42 -11.76 7.76
CA THR A 180 -21.59 -12.65 7.88
C THR A 180 -21.43 -13.53 9.10
N ALA A 181 -22.52 -14.11 9.61
CA ALA A 181 -22.48 -15.04 10.77
C ALA A 181 -21.48 -16.21 10.54
N ALA A 182 -21.27 -16.63 9.29
CA ALA A 182 -20.29 -17.65 8.92
C ALA A 182 -18.83 -17.21 9.12
N ASP A 183 -18.55 -15.90 9.11
CA ASP A 183 -17.21 -15.36 9.30
C ASP A 183 -16.79 -15.28 10.78
N THR A 184 -17.75 -15.49 11.69
CA THR A 184 -17.53 -15.45 13.14
C THR A 184 -16.90 -16.75 13.68
N ILE A 185 -16.87 -17.82 12.85
CA ILE A 185 -16.22 -19.07 13.22
C ILE A 185 -14.70 -18.88 13.08
N PRO A 186 -13.91 -18.99 14.17
CA PRO A 186 -12.47 -18.85 14.07
C PRO A 186 -11.90 -19.91 13.12
N PHE A 187 -11.26 -19.49 12.05
CA PHE A 187 -10.44 -20.38 11.25
C PHE A 187 -9.21 -20.77 12.10
N GLN A 188 -9.14 -22.03 12.47
CA GLN A 188 -7.94 -22.61 13.04
C GLN A 188 -7.15 -23.24 11.90
N PRO A 189 -6.04 -22.63 11.44
CA PRO A 189 -5.17 -23.28 10.49
C PRO A 189 -4.61 -24.53 11.17
N GLN A 190 -4.86 -25.70 10.60
CA GLN A 190 -4.21 -26.91 11.06
C GLN A 190 -2.72 -26.78 10.74
N ASN A 191 -1.94 -26.49 11.76
CA ASN A 191 -0.50 -26.37 11.67
C ASN A 191 0.10 -27.78 11.53
N ARG A 192 1.23 -27.91 10.81
CA ARG A 192 1.97 -29.19 10.70
C ARG A 192 2.35 -29.77 12.08
N ILE A 193 2.48 -28.93 13.09
CA ILE A 193 2.83 -29.31 14.47
C ILE A 193 1.68 -30.07 15.15
N ASP A 194 0.43 -29.81 14.80
CA ASP A 194 -0.73 -30.45 15.43
C ASP A 194 -0.86 -31.94 15.07
N PHE A 195 -0.29 -32.38 13.93
CA PHE A 195 -0.29 -33.78 13.52
C PHE A 195 0.68 -34.69 14.30
N TYR A 196 1.64 -34.11 15.04
CA TYR A 196 2.61 -34.90 15.80
C TYR A 196 2.16 -35.18 17.26
N ASN A 197 1.13 -34.51 17.76
CA ASN A 197 0.65 -34.69 19.12
C ASN A 197 -0.44 -35.77 19.29
N ASP A 198 -1.07 -36.22 18.21
CA ASP A 198 -2.12 -37.28 18.27
C ASP A 198 -1.57 -38.71 18.10
N ALA A 199 -0.25 -38.90 18.02
CA ALA A 199 0.41 -40.18 17.82
C ALA A 199 1.22 -40.68 19.05
N ALA A 200 0.80 -40.30 20.28
CA ALA A 200 1.42 -40.75 21.52
C ALA A 200 0.43 -41.53 22.41
#